data_58d0f98b15cb4a3a639eadc8af8a22b0
#
_entry.id   58d0f98b15cb4a3a639eadc8af8a22b0
#
_cell.length_a   1.000
_cell.length_b   1.000
_cell.length_c   1.000
_cell.angle_alpha   90.00
_cell.angle_beta   90.00
_cell.angle_gamma   90.00
#
_symmetry.space_group_name_H-M   'P 1'
#
loop_
_entity.id
_entity.type
_entity.pdbx_description
1 polymer ?
#
loop_
_entity_poly.entity_id
_entity_poly.type
_entity_poly.pdbx_seq_one_letter_code
_entity_poly.pdbx_strand_id
1 'polypeptide(L)'
;MLFMGCANKIDKVTVNRVVARALTVPDLNQSCEIGVSLRSPLAATTKESKPPRKALLISEATAAMCDEVAAWEHELARGMARSSATGLAPRQRAIRSKDAGYAADRSHQRAAARYLRAWEHGLVAFGDIGNEDCPKLKPHDELPYLIALVSGIQAVLHDSNSGRTLNVPKDTILQVARGAECLKGDPDKDGTVDGKKWWYFPEAVQAAAWATIPGSGPQGVDPWAILEEMGSKGESTGVRVARGLQVTIAVNAGRDDIARKAIGAHAAALSAHEQSSTHALLDRYAYLLSLHQSDLFWIAEAGHRTPQFGRLPGGAAATEQAEEDDPFGGDGGSDPFGDDPFGGDPAPPPADPPTEGDSPDSPAQEPR
;
A
#
# COMPACT_ATOMS: atom_id res chain seq x y z
N MET A 1 9.23 -28.39 28.32
CA MET A 1 10.01 -28.30 27.06
C MET A 1 9.26 -28.58 25.76
N LEU A 2 7.98 -28.96 25.79
CA LEU A 2 7.20 -29.35 24.59
C LEU A 2 6.66 -28.20 23.73
N PHE A 3 6.60 -26.96 24.24
CA PHE A 3 5.99 -25.81 23.54
C PHE A 3 6.94 -24.99 22.66
N MET A 4 8.24 -25.14 22.77
CA MET A 4 9.23 -24.43 21.94
C MET A 4 9.13 -24.77 20.43
N GLY A 5 8.48 -25.89 20.08
CA GLY A 5 8.31 -26.30 18.67
C GLY A 5 7.12 -25.67 17.92
N CYS A 6 6.11 -25.12 18.63
CA CYS A 6 4.88 -24.68 18.00
C CYS A 6 5.03 -23.35 17.25
N ALA A 7 5.69 -22.34 17.82
CA ALA A 7 5.86 -21.04 17.18
C ALA A 7 6.66 -21.14 15.86
N ASN A 8 7.75 -21.88 15.84
CA ASN A 8 8.53 -22.12 14.61
C ASN A 8 7.74 -22.91 13.57
N LYS A 9 6.83 -23.81 13.98
CA LYS A 9 5.94 -24.52 13.04
C LYS A 9 4.88 -23.58 12.48
N ILE A 10 4.30 -22.72 13.31
CA ILE A 10 3.34 -21.70 12.87
C ILE A 10 4.01 -20.76 11.87
N ASP A 11 5.17 -20.20 12.19
CA ASP A 11 5.93 -19.34 11.27
C ASP A 11 6.20 -20.05 9.94
N LYS A 12 6.70 -21.29 9.98
CA LYS A 12 6.98 -22.06 8.77
C LYS A 12 5.74 -22.34 7.92
N VAL A 13 4.62 -22.71 8.55
CA VAL A 13 3.36 -22.96 7.82
C VAL A 13 2.81 -21.67 7.24
N THR A 14 2.78 -20.59 8.02
CA THR A 14 2.30 -19.29 7.56
C THR A 14 3.12 -18.80 6.36
N VAL A 15 4.44 -18.76 6.47
CA VAL A 15 5.31 -18.29 5.41
C VAL A 15 5.22 -19.17 4.15
N ASN A 16 5.37 -20.48 4.30
CA ASN A 16 5.53 -21.37 3.13
C ASN A 16 4.21 -21.80 2.49
N ARG A 17 3.07 -21.67 3.17
CA ARG A 17 1.79 -22.14 2.65
C ARG A 17 0.74 -21.04 2.55
N VAL A 18 0.52 -20.28 3.62
CA VAL A 18 -0.54 -19.26 3.62
C VAL A 18 -0.12 -18.08 2.74
N VAL A 19 1.06 -17.51 2.99
CA VAL A 19 1.57 -16.36 2.23
C VAL A 19 1.79 -16.71 0.77
N ALA A 20 2.45 -17.84 0.50
CA ALA A 20 2.71 -18.26 -0.88
C ALA A 20 1.41 -18.44 -1.69
N ARG A 21 0.32 -18.87 -1.05
CA ARG A 21 -0.99 -18.97 -1.71
C ARG A 21 -1.68 -17.62 -1.83
N ALA A 22 -1.65 -16.80 -0.78
CA ALA A 22 -2.24 -15.46 -0.83
C ALA A 22 -1.64 -14.61 -1.94
N LEU A 23 -0.32 -14.73 -2.19
CA LEU A 23 0.36 -13.97 -3.24
C LEU A 23 -0.09 -14.32 -4.67
N THR A 24 -0.67 -15.51 -4.88
CA THR A 24 -1.18 -15.91 -6.22
C THR A 24 -2.56 -15.37 -6.53
N VAL A 25 -3.26 -14.81 -5.54
CA VAL A 25 -4.63 -14.30 -5.68
C VAL A 25 -4.58 -12.78 -5.74
N PRO A 26 -4.93 -12.14 -6.85
CA PRO A 26 -4.86 -10.69 -7.01
C PRO A 26 -6.03 -9.95 -6.34
N ASP A 27 -6.57 -10.50 -5.25
CA ASP A 27 -7.63 -9.91 -4.45
C ASP A 27 -7.06 -9.29 -3.17
N LEU A 28 -6.95 -7.96 -3.17
CA LEU A 28 -6.41 -7.23 -2.04
C LEU A 28 -7.35 -7.28 -0.83
N ASN A 29 -8.67 -7.27 -1.03
CA ASN A 29 -9.65 -7.31 0.05
C ASN A 29 -9.58 -8.66 0.78
N GLN A 30 -9.53 -9.77 0.03
CA GLN A 30 -9.37 -11.10 0.61
C GLN A 30 -8.07 -11.21 1.42
N SER A 31 -6.96 -10.69 0.90
CA SER A 31 -5.67 -10.70 1.60
C SER A 31 -5.71 -9.87 2.86
N CYS A 32 -6.34 -8.71 2.81
CA CYS A 32 -6.65 -7.85 3.93
C CYS A 32 -7.41 -8.58 5.05
N GLU A 33 -8.53 -9.21 4.71
CA GLU A 33 -9.37 -9.95 5.67
C GLU A 33 -8.61 -11.11 6.31
N ILE A 34 -7.79 -11.83 5.55
CA ILE A 34 -6.91 -12.86 6.07
C ILE A 34 -5.95 -12.26 7.10
N GLY A 35 -5.29 -11.14 6.80
CA GLY A 35 -4.41 -10.44 7.72
C GLY A 35 -5.11 -10.05 9.01
N VAL A 36 -6.28 -9.42 8.91
CA VAL A 36 -7.08 -9.02 10.08
C VAL A 36 -7.50 -10.22 10.92
N SER A 37 -7.97 -11.30 10.28
CA SER A 37 -8.47 -12.51 10.96
C SER A 37 -7.37 -13.27 11.70
N LEU A 38 -6.15 -13.30 11.14
CA LEU A 38 -5.03 -14.02 11.75
C LEU A 38 -4.42 -13.30 12.95
N ARG A 39 -4.57 -11.98 13.09
CA ARG A 39 -3.95 -11.20 14.17
C ARG A 39 -4.33 -11.68 15.57
N SER A 40 -5.62 -11.83 15.85
CA SER A 40 -6.08 -12.21 17.19
C SER A 40 -5.64 -13.62 17.61
N PRO A 41 -5.78 -14.67 16.78
CA PRO A 41 -5.26 -15.99 17.10
C PRO A 41 -3.74 -16.00 17.30
N LEU A 42 -2.98 -15.32 16.42
CA LEU A 42 -1.52 -15.25 16.55
C LEU A 42 -1.09 -14.48 17.81
N ALA A 43 -1.77 -13.37 18.12
CA ALA A 43 -1.51 -12.60 19.33
C ALA A 43 -1.82 -13.41 20.60
N ALA A 44 -2.84 -14.26 20.58
CA ALA A 44 -3.15 -15.13 21.72
C ALA A 44 -2.03 -16.14 22.03
N THR A 45 -1.23 -16.52 21.02
CA THR A 45 -0.06 -17.40 21.21
C THR A 45 1.14 -16.70 21.82
N THR A 46 1.12 -15.35 21.92
CA THR A 46 2.24 -14.55 22.45
C THR A 46 2.42 -14.65 23.97
N LYS A 47 1.45 -15.24 24.70
CA LYS A 47 1.60 -15.50 26.15
C LYS A 47 2.72 -16.50 26.45
N GLU A 48 3.23 -17.18 25.43
CA GLU A 48 4.35 -18.09 25.54
C GLU A 48 5.68 -17.38 25.24
N SER A 49 6.77 -17.94 25.72
CA SER A 49 8.10 -17.31 25.68
C SER A 49 8.68 -17.05 24.28
N LYS A 50 8.06 -17.52 23.21
CA LYS A 50 8.52 -17.35 21.82
C LYS A 50 7.32 -17.24 20.85
N PRO A 51 6.76 -16.04 20.65
CA PRO A 51 5.66 -15.84 19.70
C PRO A 51 6.12 -16.05 18.25
N PRO A 52 5.20 -16.43 17.33
CA PRO A 52 5.50 -16.61 15.89
C PRO A 52 5.69 -15.25 15.21
N ARG A 53 6.89 -14.70 15.28
CA ARG A 53 7.19 -13.32 14.88
C ARG A 53 6.99 -13.07 13.39
N LYS A 54 7.33 -14.04 12.52
CA LYS A 54 7.16 -13.87 11.06
C LYS A 54 5.69 -13.92 10.65
N ALA A 55 4.90 -14.78 11.29
CA ALA A 55 3.47 -14.82 11.06
C ALA A 55 2.78 -13.54 11.55
N LEU A 56 3.19 -12.99 12.69
CA LEU A 56 2.70 -11.70 13.20
C LEU A 56 3.10 -10.54 12.28
N LEU A 57 4.35 -10.47 11.86
CA LEU A 57 4.83 -9.50 10.87
C LEU A 57 3.93 -9.48 9.63
N ILE A 58 3.70 -10.64 9.02
CA ILE A 58 2.92 -10.74 7.80
C ILE A 58 1.45 -10.37 8.04
N SER A 59 0.85 -10.83 9.14
CA SER A 59 -0.54 -10.52 9.45
C SER A 59 -0.77 -9.04 9.75
N GLU A 60 0.17 -8.37 10.42
CA GLU A 60 0.09 -6.92 10.65
C GLU A 60 0.30 -6.13 9.36
N ALA A 61 1.27 -6.52 8.52
CA ALA A 61 1.51 -5.86 7.23
C ALA A 61 0.31 -5.99 6.28
N THR A 62 -0.26 -7.20 6.14
CA THR A 62 -1.44 -7.40 5.29
C THR A 62 -2.69 -6.71 5.86
N ALA A 63 -2.88 -6.70 7.18
CA ALA A 63 -3.95 -5.94 7.79
C ALA A 63 -3.78 -4.41 7.65
N ALA A 64 -2.54 -3.91 7.57
CA ALA A 64 -2.26 -2.50 7.32
C ALA A 64 -2.71 -2.05 5.93
N MET A 65 -2.60 -2.93 4.92
CA MET A 65 -3.07 -2.64 3.55
C MET A 65 -4.57 -2.31 3.52
N CYS A 66 -5.40 -2.90 4.40
CA CYS A 66 -6.82 -2.55 4.51
C CYS A 66 -7.02 -1.09 4.93
N ASP A 67 -6.28 -0.64 5.95
CA ASP A 67 -6.38 0.73 6.42
C ASP A 67 -5.79 1.72 5.40
N GLU A 68 -4.79 1.29 4.64
CA GLU A 68 -4.20 2.07 3.56
C GLU A 68 -5.20 2.29 2.42
N VAL A 69 -5.87 1.22 1.95
CA VAL A 69 -6.92 1.34 0.93
C VAL A 69 -8.07 2.21 1.42
N ALA A 70 -8.49 2.07 2.68
CA ALA A 70 -9.49 2.94 3.27
C ALA A 70 -9.04 4.41 3.32
N ALA A 71 -7.74 4.66 3.56
CA ALA A 71 -7.19 6.02 3.50
C ALA A 71 -7.29 6.60 2.08
N TRP A 72 -6.94 5.82 1.06
CA TRP A 72 -7.05 6.23 -0.35
C TRP A 72 -8.48 6.62 -0.72
N GLU A 73 -9.48 5.80 -0.37
CA GLU A 73 -10.88 6.13 -0.65
C GLU A 73 -11.31 7.44 0.03
N HIS A 74 -10.87 7.68 1.25
CA HIS A 74 -11.15 8.94 1.95
C HIS A 74 -10.40 10.14 1.31
N GLU A 75 -9.20 9.96 0.80
CA GLU A 75 -8.46 10.99 0.07
C GLU A 75 -9.16 11.35 -1.24
N LEU A 76 -9.62 10.34 -2.00
CA LEU A 76 -10.41 10.55 -3.21
C LEU A 76 -11.74 11.27 -2.89
N ALA A 77 -12.45 10.84 -1.85
CA ALA A 77 -13.67 11.50 -1.40
C ALA A 77 -13.42 12.96 -1.00
N ARG A 78 -12.29 13.25 -0.33
CA ARG A 78 -11.85 14.60 0.01
C ARG A 78 -11.61 15.45 -1.23
N GLY A 79 -10.90 14.90 -2.22
CA GLY A 79 -10.63 15.56 -3.49
C GLY A 79 -11.91 15.84 -4.26
N MET A 80 -12.75 14.84 -4.45
CA MET A 80 -14.05 14.94 -5.11
C MET A 80 -14.95 15.99 -4.45
N ALA A 81 -15.01 16.01 -3.11
CA ALA A 81 -15.81 16.98 -2.38
C ALA A 81 -15.38 18.44 -2.60
N ARG A 82 -14.12 18.68 -2.96
CA ARG A 82 -13.61 20.02 -3.32
C ARG A 82 -14.00 20.45 -4.72
N SER A 83 -14.23 19.50 -5.63
CA SER A 83 -14.55 19.80 -7.02
C SER A 83 -15.87 20.56 -7.13
N SER A 84 -15.91 21.56 -8.04
CA SER A 84 -17.12 22.26 -8.40
C SER A 84 -18.13 21.39 -9.18
N ALA A 85 -17.65 20.32 -9.78
CA ALA A 85 -18.47 19.38 -10.57
C ALA A 85 -19.55 18.66 -9.73
N THR A 86 -19.43 18.65 -8.39
CA THR A 86 -20.39 17.99 -7.50
C THR A 86 -21.76 18.66 -7.38
N GLY A 87 -21.93 19.88 -7.88
CA GLY A 87 -23.18 20.66 -7.73
C GLY A 87 -23.50 21.10 -6.29
N LEU A 88 -22.66 20.78 -5.31
CA LEU A 88 -22.85 21.12 -3.90
C LEU A 88 -22.57 22.59 -3.63
N ALA A 89 -23.33 23.19 -2.69
CA ALA A 89 -23.03 24.53 -2.20
C ALA A 89 -21.62 24.60 -1.57
N PRO A 90 -20.90 25.74 -1.65
CA PRO A 90 -19.52 25.88 -1.15
C PRO A 90 -19.33 25.42 0.30
N ARG A 91 -20.28 25.75 1.17
CA ARG A 91 -20.26 25.32 2.59
C ARG A 91 -20.34 23.80 2.74
N GLN A 92 -21.20 23.14 1.97
CA GLN A 92 -21.35 21.68 2.01
C GLN A 92 -20.08 20.99 1.47
N ARG A 93 -19.48 21.51 0.39
CA ARG A 93 -18.19 21.03 -0.11
C ARG A 93 -17.09 21.10 0.95
N ALA A 94 -16.99 22.25 1.63
CA ALA A 94 -16.00 22.45 2.69
C ALA A 94 -16.19 21.45 3.85
N ILE A 95 -17.43 21.22 4.30
CA ILE A 95 -17.75 20.28 5.36
C ILE A 95 -17.38 18.85 4.93
N ARG A 96 -17.86 18.38 3.77
CA ARG A 96 -17.57 17.01 3.27
C ARG A 96 -16.08 16.78 3.06
N SER A 97 -15.38 17.76 2.48
CA SER A 97 -13.93 17.66 2.28
C SER A 97 -13.17 17.56 3.61
N LYS A 98 -13.60 18.33 4.62
CA LYS A 98 -12.97 18.29 5.95
C LYS A 98 -13.23 16.96 6.66
N ASP A 99 -14.46 16.46 6.59
CA ASP A 99 -14.85 15.19 7.21
C ASP A 99 -14.09 14.01 6.56
N ALA A 100 -14.04 13.94 5.23
CA ALA A 100 -13.26 12.96 4.51
C ALA A 100 -11.75 13.06 4.84
N GLY A 101 -11.22 14.29 5.02
CA GLY A 101 -9.84 14.50 5.46
C GLY A 101 -9.57 13.87 6.83
N TYR A 102 -10.45 14.08 7.82
CA TYR A 102 -10.31 13.45 9.13
C TYR A 102 -10.43 11.92 9.06
N ALA A 103 -11.26 11.39 8.17
CA ALA A 103 -11.37 9.96 7.96
C ALA A 103 -10.09 9.38 7.35
N ALA A 104 -9.49 10.06 6.37
CA ALA A 104 -8.19 9.70 5.79
C ALA A 104 -7.09 9.70 6.85
N ASP A 105 -6.96 10.77 7.65
CA ASP A 105 -5.95 10.89 8.70
C ASP A 105 -6.06 9.72 9.71
N ARG A 106 -7.28 9.36 10.12
CA ARG A 106 -7.50 8.21 11.02
C ARG A 106 -7.12 6.88 10.38
N SER A 107 -7.38 6.70 9.09
CA SER A 107 -7.01 5.48 8.37
C SER A 107 -5.49 5.39 8.21
N HIS A 108 -4.81 6.47 7.84
CA HIS A 108 -3.35 6.54 7.82
C HIS A 108 -2.73 6.24 9.20
N GLN A 109 -3.30 6.78 10.28
CA GLN A 109 -2.83 6.51 11.65
C GLN A 109 -2.94 5.02 11.98
N ARG A 110 -4.05 4.35 11.61
CA ARG A 110 -4.18 2.90 11.82
C ARG A 110 -3.21 2.10 10.97
N ALA A 111 -3.04 2.47 9.69
CA ALA A 111 -2.06 1.85 8.80
C ALA A 111 -0.64 2.00 9.36
N ALA A 112 -0.24 3.20 9.75
CA ALA A 112 1.06 3.48 10.39
C ALA A 112 1.30 2.61 11.62
N ALA A 113 0.31 2.52 12.51
CA ALA A 113 0.43 1.71 13.73
C ALA A 113 0.59 0.22 13.44
N ARG A 114 -0.06 -0.30 12.40
CA ARG A 114 0.08 -1.72 12.00
C ARG A 114 1.40 -1.98 11.29
N TYR A 115 1.81 -1.12 10.36
CA TYR A 115 3.10 -1.23 9.70
C TYR A 115 4.26 -1.09 10.69
N LEU A 116 4.14 -0.21 11.69
CA LEU A 116 5.14 -0.10 12.75
C LEU A 116 5.25 -1.40 13.56
N ARG A 117 4.12 -2.01 13.95
CA ARG A 117 4.15 -3.32 14.62
C ARG A 117 4.73 -4.42 13.74
N ALA A 118 4.42 -4.40 12.44
CA ALA A 118 5.02 -5.33 11.50
C ALA A 118 6.55 -5.16 11.44
N TRP A 119 7.04 -3.94 11.36
CA TRP A 119 8.46 -3.60 11.43
C TRP A 119 9.11 -4.11 12.72
N GLU A 120 8.51 -3.83 13.89
CA GLU A 120 8.99 -4.30 15.19
C GLU A 120 9.06 -5.83 15.29
N HIS A 121 8.07 -6.53 14.72
CA HIS A 121 8.14 -8.00 14.62
C HIS A 121 9.26 -8.44 13.69
N GLY A 122 9.56 -7.71 12.64
CA GLY A 122 10.71 -7.94 11.76
C GLY A 122 12.03 -7.79 12.50
N LEU A 123 12.22 -6.71 13.25
CA LEU A 123 13.41 -6.48 14.08
C LEU A 123 13.64 -7.63 15.06
N VAL A 124 12.59 -8.13 15.71
CA VAL A 124 12.71 -9.26 16.65
C VAL A 124 12.98 -10.58 15.92
N ALA A 125 12.41 -10.78 14.71
CA ALA A 125 12.55 -12.03 13.95
C ALA A 125 13.93 -12.19 13.29
N PHE A 126 14.51 -11.09 12.83
CA PHE A 126 15.73 -11.08 12.02
C PHE A 126 16.93 -10.42 12.72
N GLY A 127 16.72 -9.84 13.90
CA GLY A 127 17.72 -9.04 14.60
C GLY A 127 17.74 -7.60 14.11
N ASP A 128 18.84 -6.91 14.38
CA ASP A 128 18.99 -5.48 14.09
C ASP A 128 19.11 -5.24 12.58
N ILE A 129 17.98 -5.08 11.92
CA ILE A 129 17.91 -4.75 10.48
C ILE A 129 18.61 -3.40 10.23
N GLY A 130 19.52 -3.38 9.27
CA GLY A 130 20.25 -2.17 8.89
C GLY A 130 21.54 -1.93 9.68
N ASN A 131 22.01 -2.89 10.47
CA ASN A 131 23.37 -2.92 11.00
C ASN A 131 24.38 -3.29 9.91
N GLU A 132 25.68 -3.24 10.24
CA GLU A 132 26.77 -3.56 9.30
C GLU A 132 26.71 -5.01 8.81
N ASP A 133 26.29 -5.94 9.67
CA ASP A 133 26.19 -7.36 9.34
C ASP A 133 24.78 -7.73 8.88
N CYS A 134 24.69 -8.36 7.72
CA CYS A 134 23.43 -8.91 7.23
C CYS A 134 23.01 -10.15 8.03
N PRO A 135 21.72 -10.26 8.39
CA PRO A 135 21.22 -11.45 9.04
C PRO A 135 21.38 -12.69 8.13
N LYS A 136 21.64 -13.85 8.72
CA LYS A 136 21.71 -15.12 7.97
C LYS A 136 20.31 -15.54 7.54
N LEU A 137 19.84 -15.03 6.39
CA LEU A 137 18.55 -15.37 5.83
C LEU A 137 18.56 -16.75 5.19
N LYS A 138 17.56 -17.56 5.49
CA LYS A 138 17.26 -18.77 4.72
C LYS A 138 16.35 -18.39 3.56
N PRO A 139 16.29 -19.16 2.45
CA PRO A 139 15.46 -18.81 1.30
C PRO A 139 13.98 -18.50 1.63
N HIS A 140 13.42 -19.15 2.63
CA HIS A 140 12.05 -18.90 3.09
C HIS A 140 11.91 -17.69 4.04
N ASP A 141 13.00 -17.08 4.46
CA ASP A 141 13.02 -15.92 5.34
C ASP A 141 13.14 -14.61 4.56
N GLU A 142 13.59 -14.66 3.32
CA GLU A 142 13.87 -13.47 2.50
C GLU A 142 12.61 -12.65 2.21
N LEU A 143 11.49 -13.31 1.84
CA LEU A 143 10.23 -12.60 1.59
C LEU A 143 9.66 -11.96 2.87
N PRO A 144 9.55 -12.65 4.03
CA PRO A 144 9.22 -11.99 5.29
C PRO A 144 10.17 -10.84 5.65
N TYR A 145 11.46 -10.97 5.36
CA TYR A 145 12.42 -9.90 5.58
C TYR A 145 12.12 -8.69 4.68
N LEU A 146 11.84 -8.92 3.39
CA LEU A 146 11.43 -7.86 2.45
C LEU A 146 10.13 -7.17 2.92
N ILE A 147 9.14 -7.93 3.42
CA ILE A 147 7.91 -7.38 3.99
C ILE A 147 8.21 -6.50 5.22
N ALA A 148 9.18 -6.89 6.05
CA ALA A 148 9.61 -6.06 7.18
C ALA A 148 10.19 -4.71 6.70
N LEU A 149 11.06 -4.72 5.69
CA LEU A 149 11.62 -3.50 5.10
C LEU A 149 10.53 -2.57 4.58
N VAL A 150 9.60 -3.10 3.78
CA VAL A 150 8.45 -2.33 3.26
C VAL A 150 7.63 -1.76 4.40
N SER A 151 7.37 -2.55 5.44
CA SER A 151 6.61 -2.09 6.61
C SER A 151 7.29 -0.93 7.33
N GLY A 152 8.62 -0.91 7.39
CA GLY A 152 9.38 0.21 7.96
C GLY A 152 9.16 1.52 7.19
N ILE A 153 9.25 1.49 5.85
CA ILE A 153 8.96 2.66 5.01
C ILE A 153 7.50 3.10 5.16
N GLN A 154 6.57 2.17 5.01
CA GLN A 154 5.14 2.46 5.06
C GLN A 154 4.72 3.04 6.42
N ALA A 155 5.32 2.57 7.53
CA ALA A 155 5.08 3.15 8.84
C ALA A 155 5.44 4.65 8.88
N VAL A 156 6.59 5.03 8.32
CA VAL A 156 7.02 6.43 8.28
C VAL A 156 6.14 7.28 7.35
N LEU A 157 5.79 6.76 6.16
CA LEU A 157 4.97 7.48 5.19
C LEU A 157 3.55 7.72 5.73
N HIS A 158 2.90 6.69 6.24
CA HIS A 158 1.55 6.82 6.80
C HIS A 158 1.51 7.65 8.07
N ASP A 159 2.54 7.59 8.93
CA ASP A 159 2.63 8.48 10.08
C ASP A 159 2.79 9.94 9.65
N SER A 160 3.57 10.21 8.60
CA SER A 160 3.69 11.54 8.01
C SER A 160 2.36 12.05 7.48
N ASN A 161 1.60 11.21 6.77
CA ASN A 161 0.30 11.54 6.20
C ASN A 161 -0.78 11.76 7.28
N SER A 162 -0.64 11.14 8.46
CA SER A 162 -1.52 11.35 9.63
C SER A 162 -1.09 12.46 10.57
N GLY A 163 -0.15 13.33 10.16
CA GLY A 163 0.37 14.43 10.97
C GLY A 163 1.38 14.00 12.03
N ARG A 164 2.04 12.86 11.85
CA ARG A 164 3.10 12.32 12.72
C ARG A 164 2.65 12.02 14.14
N THR A 165 1.46 11.48 14.26
CA THR A 165 0.83 11.19 15.58
C THR A 165 1.54 10.10 16.36
N LEU A 166 2.25 9.17 15.69
CA LEU A 166 3.01 8.09 16.31
C LEU A 166 4.49 8.44 16.48
N ASN A 167 4.97 9.52 15.86
CA ASN A 167 6.37 9.93 15.85
C ASN A 167 7.33 8.81 15.43
N VAL A 168 6.97 8.05 14.38
CA VAL A 168 7.85 7.02 13.83
C VAL A 168 9.19 7.66 13.43
N PRO A 169 10.34 7.13 13.93
CA PRO A 169 11.63 7.71 13.64
C PRO A 169 11.95 7.72 12.15
N LYS A 170 12.37 8.86 11.60
CA LYS A 170 12.73 8.96 10.17
C LYS A 170 13.97 8.11 9.82
N ASP A 171 14.86 7.88 10.76
CA ASP A 171 16.04 6.98 10.59
C ASP A 171 15.64 5.54 10.32
N THR A 172 14.39 5.13 10.60
CA THR A 172 13.84 3.85 10.13
C THR A 172 14.03 3.70 8.62
N ILE A 173 13.88 4.77 7.84
CA ILE A 173 14.10 4.74 6.38
C ILE A 173 15.57 4.40 6.05
N LEU A 174 16.53 4.95 6.81
CA LEU A 174 17.94 4.63 6.62
C LEU A 174 18.30 3.20 7.04
N GLN A 175 17.67 2.70 8.10
CA GLN A 175 17.80 1.29 8.50
C GLN A 175 17.26 0.37 7.41
N VAL A 176 16.12 0.70 6.82
CA VAL A 176 15.54 -0.04 5.70
C VAL A 176 16.47 -0.04 4.49
N ALA A 177 17.05 1.12 4.13
CA ALA A 177 17.98 1.21 3.01
C ALA A 177 19.19 0.29 3.19
N ARG A 178 19.80 0.28 4.37
CA ARG A 178 20.90 -0.64 4.70
C ARG A 178 20.44 -2.10 4.73
N GLY A 179 19.26 -2.37 5.31
CA GLY A 179 18.69 -3.72 5.33
C GLY A 179 18.40 -4.27 3.93
N ALA A 180 18.02 -3.42 2.98
CA ALA A 180 17.77 -3.84 1.60
C ALA A 180 19.02 -4.39 0.91
N GLU A 181 20.22 -3.93 1.29
CA GLU A 181 21.50 -4.45 0.80
C GLU A 181 21.63 -5.96 1.02
N CYS A 182 21.07 -6.47 2.12
CA CYS A 182 21.14 -7.89 2.48
C CYS A 182 20.35 -8.82 1.55
N LEU A 183 19.50 -8.28 0.69
CA LEU A 183 18.72 -9.05 -0.30
C LEU A 183 19.30 -8.98 -1.71
N LYS A 184 20.32 -8.18 -1.95
CA LYS A 184 20.91 -8.01 -3.30
C LYS A 184 21.80 -9.19 -3.74
N GLY A 185 22.11 -10.10 -2.84
CA GLY A 185 23.08 -11.16 -3.07
C GLY A 185 24.52 -10.69 -2.78
N ASP A 186 25.44 -11.64 -2.74
CA ASP A 186 26.87 -11.39 -2.50
C ASP A 186 27.59 -11.53 -3.87
N PRO A 187 28.03 -10.41 -4.49
CA PRO A 187 28.68 -10.46 -5.79
C PRO A 187 29.97 -11.31 -5.79
N ASP A 188 30.59 -11.48 -4.63
CA ASP A 188 31.82 -12.27 -4.48
C ASP A 188 31.53 -13.78 -4.38
N LYS A 189 30.31 -14.18 -4.03
CA LYS A 189 29.93 -15.60 -3.89
C LYS A 189 29.35 -16.21 -5.15
N ASP A 190 28.52 -15.44 -5.89
CA ASP A 190 27.73 -15.98 -7.01
C ASP A 190 28.10 -15.34 -8.36
N GLY A 191 28.94 -14.31 -8.38
CA GLY A 191 29.32 -13.58 -9.60
C GLY A 191 28.18 -12.81 -10.29
N THR A 192 26.97 -12.83 -9.74
CA THR A 192 25.81 -12.11 -10.26
C THR A 192 24.96 -11.57 -9.11
N VAL A 193 24.90 -10.24 -9.02
CA VAL A 193 23.85 -9.59 -8.24
C VAL A 193 22.56 -9.74 -9.04
N ASP A 194 21.85 -10.85 -8.86
CA ASP A 194 20.60 -11.07 -9.57
C ASP A 194 19.43 -10.44 -8.79
N GLY A 195 19.30 -9.12 -8.91
CA GLY A 195 18.15 -8.37 -8.40
C GLY A 195 16.80 -8.88 -8.94
N LYS A 196 16.83 -9.68 -10.01
CA LYS A 196 15.67 -10.31 -10.62
C LYS A 196 14.90 -11.22 -9.67
N LYS A 197 15.58 -11.86 -8.72
CA LYS A 197 14.93 -12.75 -7.73
C LYS A 197 13.81 -12.05 -6.98
N TRP A 198 14.00 -10.76 -6.63
CA TRP A 198 13.03 -9.93 -5.92
C TRP A 198 12.60 -8.74 -6.76
N TRP A 199 12.50 -8.92 -8.10
CA TRP A 199 11.98 -7.95 -9.08
C TRP A 199 12.69 -6.60 -9.01
N TYR A 200 13.98 -6.60 -8.64
CA TYR A 200 14.80 -5.39 -8.42
C TYR A 200 14.23 -4.45 -7.34
N PHE A 201 13.34 -4.98 -6.51
CA PHE A 201 12.66 -4.21 -5.49
C PHE A 201 13.57 -3.80 -4.32
N PRO A 202 14.53 -4.61 -3.82
CA PRO A 202 15.48 -4.18 -2.80
C PRO A 202 16.29 -2.95 -3.22
N GLU A 203 16.76 -2.90 -4.47
CA GLU A 203 17.47 -1.75 -5.04
C GLU A 203 16.55 -0.52 -5.13
N ALA A 204 15.29 -0.72 -5.53
CA ALA A 204 14.29 0.35 -5.57
C ALA A 204 14.00 0.88 -4.16
N VAL A 205 13.89 0.01 -3.14
CA VAL A 205 13.70 0.38 -1.72
C VAL A 205 14.86 1.23 -1.23
N GLN A 206 16.10 0.87 -1.57
CA GLN A 206 17.29 1.63 -1.21
C GLN A 206 17.30 3.01 -1.87
N ALA A 207 17.03 3.07 -3.16
CA ALA A 207 16.94 4.34 -3.90
C ALA A 207 15.79 5.22 -3.39
N ALA A 208 14.65 4.61 -3.03
CA ALA A 208 13.52 5.30 -2.41
C ALA A 208 13.91 5.99 -1.09
N ALA A 209 14.70 5.31 -0.26
CA ALA A 209 15.20 5.90 0.98
C ALA A 209 16.11 7.10 0.70
N TRP A 210 17.00 7.01 -0.28
CA TRP A 210 17.89 8.12 -0.67
C TRP A 210 17.12 9.30 -1.29
N ALA A 211 16.06 9.03 -2.05
CA ALA A 211 15.18 10.08 -2.57
C ALA A 211 14.37 10.77 -1.48
N THR A 212 13.99 10.02 -0.43
CA THR A 212 13.21 10.55 0.71
C THR A 212 14.08 11.39 1.68
N ILE A 213 15.37 11.02 1.84
CA ILE A 213 16.32 11.71 2.73
C ILE A 213 17.49 12.20 1.88
N PRO A 214 17.44 13.46 1.40
CA PRO A 214 18.50 14.02 0.58
C PRO A 214 19.89 13.93 1.25
N GLY A 215 20.89 13.51 0.47
CA GLY A 215 22.27 13.37 0.94
C GLY A 215 22.56 12.08 1.72
N SER A 216 21.59 11.17 1.88
CA SER A 216 21.80 9.88 2.55
C SER A 216 22.37 8.80 1.61
N GLY A 217 22.31 9.02 0.31
CA GLY A 217 22.86 8.10 -0.70
C GLY A 217 24.34 8.32 -0.97
N PRO A 218 24.99 7.41 -1.74
CA PRO A 218 26.36 7.57 -2.16
C PRO A 218 26.58 8.85 -2.99
N GLN A 219 27.76 9.44 -2.88
CA GLN A 219 28.08 10.67 -3.59
C GLN A 219 28.01 10.47 -5.11
N GLY A 220 27.35 11.39 -5.82
CA GLY A 220 27.23 11.35 -7.28
C GLY A 220 26.16 10.38 -7.82
N VAL A 221 25.43 9.70 -6.94
CA VAL A 221 24.33 8.79 -7.33
C VAL A 221 23.01 9.57 -7.36
N ASP A 222 22.30 9.47 -8.49
CA ASP A 222 20.92 9.97 -8.63
C ASP A 222 19.91 8.89 -8.24
N PRO A 223 19.22 9.00 -7.10
CA PRO A 223 18.26 8.01 -6.66
C PRO A 223 17.05 7.90 -7.61
N TRP A 224 16.68 8.98 -8.31
CA TRP A 224 15.56 8.96 -9.24
C TRP A 224 15.87 8.19 -10.51
N ALA A 225 17.10 8.27 -11.00
CA ALA A 225 17.56 7.46 -12.13
C ALA A 225 17.56 5.96 -11.77
N ILE A 226 17.98 5.61 -10.56
CA ILE A 226 17.93 4.22 -10.08
C ILE A 226 16.48 3.74 -9.95
N LEU A 227 15.58 4.54 -9.36
CA LEU A 227 14.15 4.17 -9.26
C LEU A 227 13.54 3.92 -10.64
N GLU A 228 13.85 4.75 -11.63
CA GLU A 228 13.40 4.56 -13.02
C GLU A 228 13.93 3.26 -13.61
N GLU A 229 15.22 3.00 -13.45
CA GLU A 229 15.86 1.78 -13.96
C GLU A 229 15.29 0.52 -13.28
N MET A 230 15.16 0.52 -11.95
CA MET A 230 14.62 -0.63 -11.20
C MET A 230 13.15 -0.84 -11.49
N GLY A 231 12.37 0.24 -11.67
CA GLY A 231 11.00 0.18 -12.15
C GLY A 231 10.91 -0.56 -13.48
N SER A 232 11.67 -0.13 -14.47
CA SER A 232 11.70 -0.75 -15.81
C SER A 232 12.15 -2.22 -15.78
N LYS A 233 13.19 -2.55 -15.01
CA LYS A 233 13.65 -3.94 -14.84
C LYS A 233 12.61 -4.80 -14.13
N GLY A 234 11.97 -4.28 -13.07
CA GLY A 234 10.90 -4.97 -12.34
C GLY A 234 9.69 -5.29 -13.24
N GLU A 235 9.26 -4.34 -14.04
CA GLU A 235 8.18 -4.52 -15.03
C GLU A 235 8.40 -5.72 -15.95
N SER A 236 9.63 -5.93 -16.42
CA SER A 236 9.98 -7.05 -17.27
C SER A 236 9.83 -8.44 -16.60
N THR A 237 9.72 -8.47 -15.27
CA THR A 237 9.50 -9.70 -14.49
C THR A 237 8.04 -10.04 -14.28
N GLY A 238 7.12 -9.14 -14.66
CA GLY A 238 5.68 -9.25 -14.39
C GLY A 238 5.27 -8.89 -12.96
N VAL A 239 6.16 -8.22 -12.18
CA VAL A 239 5.86 -7.71 -10.83
C VAL A 239 6.33 -6.25 -10.72
N ARG A 240 5.39 -5.32 -10.76
CA ARG A 240 5.65 -3.89 -10.95
C ARG A 240 5.78 -3.09 -9.63
N VAL A 241 6.09 -3.76 -8.52
CA VAL A 241 6.17 -3.12 -7.18
C VAL A 241 7.22 -2.01 -7.10
N ALA A 242 8.34 -2.13 -7.83
CA ALA A 242 9.36 -1.09 -7.89
C ALA A 242 8.83 0.19 -8.56
N ARG A 243 7.99 0.05 -9.60
CA ARG A 243 7.32 1.17 -10.27
C ARG A 243 6.28 1.82 -9.36
N GLY A 244 5.44 1.03 -8.69
CA GLY A 244 4.48 1.55 -7.69
C GLY A 244 5.18 2.34 -6.58
N LEU A 245 6.31 1.83 -6.08
CA LEU A 245 7.14 2.54 -5.09
C LEU A 245 7.68 3.88 -5.65
N GLN A 246 8.17 3.90 -6.89
CA GLN A 246 8.63 5.13 -7.54
C GLN A 246 7.53 6.19 -7.60
N VAL A 247 6.31 5.81 -8.01
CA VAL A 247 5.15 6.72 -8.03
C VAL A 247 4.89 7.29 -6.64
N THR A 248 4.82 6.43 -5.62
CA THR A 248 4.55 6.84 -4.24
C THR A 248 5.61 7.81 -3.71
N ILE A 249 6.89 7.49 -3.89
CA ILE A 249 7.99 8.34 -3.42
C ILE A 249 8.03 9.66 -4.17
N ALA A 250 7.78 9.66 -5.48
CA ALA A 250 7.76 10.89 -6.28
C ALA A 250 6.66 11.85 -5.82
N VAL A 251 5.45 11.37 -5.58
CA VAL A 251 4.34 12.19 -5.05
C VAL A 251 4.68 12.74 -3.67
N ASN A 252 5.19 11.90 -2.76
CA ASN A 252 5.57 12.36 -1.41
C ASN A 252 6.72 13.40 -1.41
N ALA A 253 7.56 13.37 -2.45
CA ALA A 253 8.65 14.34 -2.64
C ALA A 253 8.21 15.59 -3.45
N GLY A 254 6.93 15.69 -3.86
CA GLY A 254 6.41 16.77 -4.71
C GLY A 254 6.97 16.74 -6.14
N ARG A 255 7.41 15.58 -6.62
CA ARG A 255 7.95 15.37 -7.98
C ARG A 255 6.86 14.83 -8.89
N ASP A 256 5.83 15.64 -9.14
CA ASP A 256 4.70 15.28 -10.00
C ASP A 256 5.14 14.92 -11.43
N ASP A 257 6.22 15.55 -11.92
CA ASP A 257 6.84 15.23 -13.22
C ASP A 257 7.28 13.76 -13.30
N ILE A 258 7.94 13.27 -12.25
CA ILE A 258 8.40 11.88 -12.16
C ILE A 258 7.21 10.93 -11.95
N ALA A 259 6.27 11.30 -11.07
CA ALA A 259 5.09 10.48 -10.78
C ALA A 259 4.26 10.25 -12.05
N ARG A 260 3.97 11.30 -12.82
CA ARG A 260 3.21 11.21 -14.09
C ARG A 260 3.92 10.31 -15.11
N LYS A 261 5.23 10.48 -15.28
CA LYS A 261 6.03 9.61 -16.16
C LYS A 261 5.98 8.16 -15.71
N ALA A 262 6.12 7.91 -14.42
CA ALA A 262 6.11 6.56 -13.85
C ALA A 262 4.74 5.87 -14.00
N ILE A 263 3.62 6.61 -13.84
CA ILE A 263 2.26 6.08 -14.08
C ILE A 263 2.10 5.69 -15.57
N GLY A 264 2.55 6.53 -16.50
CA GLY A 264 2.52 6.21 -17.93
C GLY A 264 3.33 4.97 -18.28
N ALA A 265 4.55 4.84 -17.72
CA ALA A 265 5.39 3.66 -17.88
C ALA A 265 4.74 2.40 -17.30
N HIS A 266 4.11 2.51 -16.10
CA HIS A 266 3.37 1.41 -15.50
C HIS A 266 2.24 0.90 -16.41
N ALA A 267 1.44 1.81 -16.96
CA ALA A 267 0.37 1.44 -17.88
C ALA A 267 0.90 0.75 -19.15
N ALA A 268 1.96 1.28 -19.75
CA ALA A 268 2.60 0.65 -20.89
C ALA A 268 3.12 -0.77 -20.55
N ALA A 269 3.68 -0.96 -19.36
CA ALA A 269 4.19 -2.24 -18.91
C ALA A 269 3.09 -3.29 -18.68
N LEU A 270 1.87 -2.88 -18.30
CA LEU A 270 0.72 -3.79 -18.19
C LEU A 270 0.37 -4.43 -19.53
N SER A 271 0.48 -3.68 -20.62
CA SER A 271 0.22 -4.20 -21.98
C SER A 271 1.41 -4.97 -22.55
N ALA A 272 2.64 -4.63 -22.13
CA ALA A 272 3.88 -5.21 -22.71
C ALA A 272 4.33 -6.51 -22.03
N HIS A 273 4.00 -6.72 -20.77
CA HIS A 273 4.53 -7.82 -19.95
C HIS A 273 3.42 -8.53 -19.20
N GLU A 274 3.38 -9.86 -19.35
CA GLU A 274 2.44 -10.71 -18.63
C GLU A 274 2.65 -10.61 -17.10
N GLN A 275 1.53 -10.61 -16.36
CA GLN A 275 1.55 -10.60 -14.91
C GLN A 275 2.12 -11.91 -14.36
N SER A 276 2.93 -11.81 -13.31
CA SER A 276 3.43 -12.98 -12.60
C SER A 276 2.30 -13.72 -11.88
N SER A 277 2.01 -14.96 -12.28
CA SER A 277 0.99 -15.79 -11.65
C SER A 277 1.30 -16.16 -10.19
N THR A 278 2.58 -16.12 -9.79
CA THR A 278 3.01 -16.45 -8.41
C THR A 278 2.98 -15.27 -7.47
N HIS A 279 2.97 -14.03 -7.99
CA HIS A 279 3.02 -12.80 -7.21
C HIS A 279 1.96 -11.79 -7.66
N ALA A 280 0.84 -12.29 -8.16
CA ALA A 280 -0.26 -11.49 -8.70
C ALA A 280 -0.78 -10.43 -7.70
N LEU A 281 -0.83 -10.77 -6.40
CA LEU A 281 -1.22 -9.82 -5.35
C LEU A 281 -0.31 -8.60 -5.27
N LEU A 282 1.00 -8.80 -5.35
CA LEU A 282 1.97 -7.70 -5.26
C LEU A 282 1.89 -6.79 -6.49
N ASP A 283 1.70 -7.38 -7.66
CA ASP A 283 1.51 -6.63 -8.89
C ASP A 283 0.20 -5.84 -8.86
N ARG A 284 -0.90 -6.46 -8.39
CA ARG A 284 -2.18 -5.78 -8.18
C ARG A 284 -2.06 -4.61 -7.19
N TYR A 285 -1.35 -4.80 -6.10
CA TYR A 285 -1.11 -3.74 -5.14
C TYR A 285 -0.34 -2.56 -5.77
N ALA A 286 0.71 -2.84 -6.56
CA ALA A 286 1.46 -1.82 -7.28
C ALA A 286 0.57 -1.04 -8.27
N TYR A 287 -0.31 -1.74 -8.98
CA TYR A 287 -1.31 -1.12 -9.86
C TYR A 287 -2.23 -0.18 -9.08
N LEU A 288 -2.80 -0.62 -7.95
CA LEU A 288 -3.71 0.20 -7.14
C LEU A 288 -3.02 1.44 -6.55
N LEU A 289 -1.75 1.32 -6.12
CA LEU A 289 -0.93 2.46 -5.72
C LEU A 289 -0.84 3.51 -6.84
N SER A 290 -0.53 3.07 -8.05
CA SER A 290 -0.38 3.97 -9.21
C SER A 290 -1.72 4.54 -9.67
N LEU A 291 -2.80 3.74 -9.65
CA LEU A 291 -4.14 4.16 -9.99
C LEU A 291 -4.65 5.23 -9.02
N HIS A 292 -4.46 5.02 -7.71
CA HIS A 292 -4.84 6.00 -6.70
C HIS A 292 -4.18 7.37 -6.95
N GLN A 293 -2.90 7.41 -7.28
CA GLN A 293 -2.21 8.66 -7.60
C GLN A 293 -2.70 9.27 -8.93
N SER A 294 -3.00 8.43 -9.93
CA SER A 294 -3.64 8.88 -11.16
C SER A 294 -5.00 9.52 -10.89
N ASP A 295 -5.82 8.90 -10.04
CA ASP A 295 -7.12 9.43 -9.63
C ASP A 295 -7.00 10.79 -8.96
N LEU A 296 -6.02 10.98 -8.08
CA LEU A 296 -5.77 12.25 -7.42
C LEU A 296 -5.41 13.35 -8.44
N PHE A 297 -4.58 13.05 -9.46
CA PHE A 297 -4.29 13.99 -10.53
C PHE A 297 -5.53 14.35 -11.33
N TRP A 298 -6.36 13.37 -11.73
CA TRP A 298 -7.60 13.61 -12.44
C TRP A 298 -8.62 14.42 -11.63
N ILE A 299 -8.78 14.09 -10.36
CA ILE A 299 -9.68 14.82 -9.45
C ILE A 299 -9.22 16.28 -9.29
N ALA A 300 -7.91 16.51 -9.16
CA ALA A 300 -7.36 17.85 -8.99
C ALA A 300 -7.58 18.73 -10.25
N GLU A 301 -7.42 18.17 -11.44
CA GLU A 301 -7.44 18.93 -12.70
C GLU A 301 -8.81 18.89 -13.42
N ALA A 302 -9.52 17.77 -13.36
CA ALA A 302 -10.76 17.55 -14.11
C ALA A 302 -11.99 17.30 -13.21
N GLY A 303 -11.80 17.04 -11.92
CA GLY A 303 -12.90 16.86 -10.97
C GLY A 303 -13.54 15.47 -10.98
N HIS A 304 -12.95 14.49 -11.62
CA HIS A 304 -13.41 13.08 -11.65
C HIS A 304 -12.22 12.12 -11.55
N ARG A 305 -12.47 10.84 -11.28
CA ARG A 305 -11.44 9.78 -11.25
C ARG A 305 -10.89 9.50 -12.66
N THR A 306 -9.79 8.77 -12.71
CA THR A 306 -9.13 8.31 -13.94
C THR A 306 -10.10 7.56 -14.85
N PRO A 307 -10.36 8.04 -16.07
CA PRO A 307 -11.20 7.30 -17.01
C PRO A 307 -10.45 6.13 -17.66
N GLN A 308 -9.15 6.27 -17.84
CA GLN A 308 -8.26 5.26 -18.43
C GLN A 308 -6.88 5.35 -17.80
N PHE A 309 -6.42 4.25 -17.20
CA PHE A 309 -5.11 4.19 -16.54
C PHE A 309 -3.97 4.46 -17.52
N GLY A 310 -3.01 5.29 -17.10
CA GLY A 310 -1.88 5.72 -17.93
C GLY A 310 -2.12 6.98 -18.74
N ARG A 311 -3.39 7.37 -18.96
CA ARG A 311 -3.74 8.66 -19.54
C ARG A 311 -3.90 9.68 -18.40
N LEU A 312 -3.10 10.73 -18.41
CA LEU A 312 -3.12 11.76 -17.37
C LEU A 312 -3.62 13.10 -17.93
N PRO A 313 -4.32 13.92 -17.12
CA PRO A 313 -4.78 15.22 -17.55
C PRO A 313 -3.57 16.15 -17.83
N GLY A 314 -3.73 17.13 -18.75
CA GLY A 314 -2.67 18.08 -19.12
C GLY A 314 -1.51 17.51 -19.95
N GLY A 315 -1.47 16.20 -20.20
CA GLY A 315 -0.56 15.60 -21.17
C GLY A 315 -0.96 16.02 -22.58
N ALA A 316 0.02 16.32 -23.44
CA ALA A 316 -0.24 16.46 -24.88
C ALA A 316 -1.03 15.23 -25.31
N ALA A 317 -2.17 15.44 -26.01
CA ALA A 317 -3.00 14.36 -26.50
C ALA A 317 -2.11 13.33 -27.18
N ALA A 318 -1.98 12.16 -26.57
CA ALA A 318 -1.51 11.00 -27.29
C ALA A 318 -2.48 10.90 -28.47
N THR A 319 -1.90 11.04 -29.67
CA THR A 319 -2.56 11.06 -30.96
C THR A 319 -3.84 10.24 -30.97
N GLU A 320 -4.92 10.81 -31.54
CA GLU A 320 -6.27 10.27 -31.73
C GLU A 320 -6.37 8.80 -32.26
N GLN A 321 -5.26 8.07 -32.30
CA GLN A 321 -5.18 6.69 -32.75
C GLN A 321 -5.35 5.64 -31.63
N ALA A 322 -5.60 6.06 -30.38
CA ALA A 322 -5.83 5.13 -29.25
C ALA A 322 -7.33 4.97 -28.89
N GLU A 323 -8.26 5.47 -29.71
CA GLU A 323 -9.70 5.25 -29.47
C GLU A 323 -10.20 3.84 -29.89
N GLU A 324 -9.38 3.05 -30.61
CA GLU A 324 -9.81 1.72 -31.08
C GLU A 324 -9.26 0.53 -30.28
N ASP A 325 -8.28 0.75 -29.40
CA ASP A 325 -7.72 -0.34 -28.57
C ASP A 325 -7.77 0.02 -27.09
N ASP A 326 -8.95 -0.02 -26.46
CA ASP A 326 -9.07 -0.21 -25.02
C ASP A 326 -8.68 -1.66 -24.71
N PRO A 327 -7.52 -1.94 -24.12
CA PRO A 327 -7.11 -3.31 -23.80
C PRO A 327 -8.06 -3.97 -22.78
N PHE A 328 -8.99 -3.20 -22.20
CA PHE A 328 -10.01 -3.65 -21.26
C PHE A 328 -11.44 -3.46 -21.81
N GLY A 329 -11.60 -2.79 -22.95
CA GLY A 329 -12.86 -2.52 -23.66
C GLY A 329 -13.21 -3.59 -24.69
N GLY A 330 -13.08 -4.86 -24.36
CA GLY A 330 -13.70 -5.95 -25.14
C GLY A 330 -15.21 -5.95 -24.94
N ASP A 331 -15.97 -6.03 -26.01
CA ASP A 331 -17.43 -6.19 -26.05
C ASP A 331 -17.96 -7.05 -24.90
N GLY A 332 -18.51 -6.45 -23.84
CA GLY A 332 -19.26 -7.15 -22.79
C GLY A 332 -18.53 -8.25 -22.03
N GLY A 333 -17.22 -8.40 -22.22
CA GLY A 333 -16.38 -9.35 -21.52
C GLY A 333 -15.91 -8.78 -20.17
N SER A 334 -16.17 -9.50 -19.11
CA SER A 334 -15.76 -9.23 -17.74
C SER A 334 -14.35 -8.63 -17.65
N ASP A 335 -14.22 -7.50 -16.95
CA ASP A 335 -12.97 -6.95 -16.44
C ASP A 335 -12.10 -8.10 -15.90
N PRO A 336 -10.85 -8.30 -16.38
CA PRO A 336 -10.00 -9.39 -15.90
C PRO A 336 -9.73 -9.32 -14.38
N PHE A 337 -10.11 -8.23 -13.73
CA PHE A 337 -10.01 -8.04 -12.29
C PHE A 337 -11.38 -8.12 -11.56
N GLY A 338 -12.49 -8.42 -12.29
CA GLY A 338 -13.84 -8.51 -11.75
C GLY A 338 -14.46 -7.14 -11.45
N ASP A 339 -15.77 -7.14 -11.23
CA ASP A 339 -16.56 -5.97 -10.86
C ASP A 339 -15.89 -5.16 -9.75
N ASP A 340 -15.90 -3.83 -9.87
CA ASP A 340 -15.43 -2.91 -8.84
C ASP A 340 -16.03 -3.32 -7.48
N PRO A 341 -15.23 -3.85 -6.52
CA PRO A 341 -15.75 -4.32 -5.25
C PRO A 341 -16.36 -3.19 -4.41
N PHE A 342 -16.21 -1.93 -4.84
CA PHE A 342 -16.76 -0.75 -4.20
C PHE A 342 -17.95 -0.15 -4.94
N GLY A 343 -18.34 -0.70 -6.12
CA GLY A 343 -19.48 -0.27 -6.93
C GLY A 343 -20.84 -0.77 -6.44
N GLY A 344 -20.99 -1.17 -5.20
CA GLY A 344 -22.28 -1.45 -4.58
C GLY A 344 -23.13 -0.17 -4.54
N ASP A 345 -24.32 -0.20 -5.16
CA ASP A 345 -25.31 0.86 -5.02
C ASP A 345 -25.45 1.25 -3.54
N PRO A 346 -25.47 2.53 -3.22
CA PRO A 346 -25.69 2.97 -1.84
C PRO A 346 -27.02 2.40 -1.36
N ALA A 347 -27.01 1.70 -0.24
CA ALA A 347 -28.22 1.19 0.38
C ALA A 347 -29.24 2.32 0.50
N PRO A 348 -30.52 2.10 0.20
CA PRO A 348 -31.54 3.14 0.36
C PRO A 348 -31.52 3.66 1.79
N PRO A 349 -31.74 4.97 1.98
CA PRO A 349 -31.72 5.56 3.31
C PRO A 349 -32.75 4.84 4.21
N PRO A 350 -32.44 4.63 5.49
CA PRO A 350 -33.39 4.05 6.42
C PRO A 350 -34.67 4.89 6.44
N ALA A 351 -35.81 4.22 6.42
CA ALA A 351 -37.12 4.87 6.53
C ALA A 351 -37.17 5.70 7.81
N ASP A 352 -37.72 6.90 7.72
CA ASP A 352 -37.92 7.78 8.85
C ASP A 352 -38.65 7.04 9.99
N PRO A 353 -38.23 7.20 11.23
CA PRO A 353 -38.95 6.63 12.37
C PRO A 353 -40.35 7.23 12.41
N PRO A 354 -41.38 6.43 12.81
CA PRO A 354 -42.74 6.92 12.91
C PRO A 354 -42.77 8.08 13.93
N THR A 355 -43.38 9.18 13.50
CA THR A 355 -43.68 10.33 14.39
C THR A 355 -44.55 9.83 15.54
N GLU A 356 -44.02 9.81 16.75
CA GLU A 356 -44.80 9.58 17.98
C GLU A 356 -45.84 10.69 18.08
N GLY A 357 -47.10 10.24 18.06
CA GLY A 357 -48.26 11.09 18.24
C GLY A 357 -48.35 11.64 19.66
N ASP A 358 -48.85 12.84 19.73
CA ASP A 358 -49.22 13.58 20.91
C ASP A 358 -49.77 12.69 22.04
N SER A 359 -49.08 12.71 23.17
CA SER A 359 -49.68 12.28 24.47
C SER A 359 -50.10 13.50 25.26
N PRO A 360 -51.36 13.59 25.66
CA PRO A 360 -51.83 14.67 26.52
C PRO A 360 -51.56 14.39 28.01
N ASP A 361 -51.33 15.47 28.72
CA ASP A 361 -51.56 15.66 30.18
C ASP A 361 -50.72 14.85 31.19
N SER A 362 -49.77 15.54 31.79
CA SER A 362 -49.35 15.28 33.17
C SER A 362 -49.59 16.49 34.07
N PRO A 363 -50.22 16.30 35.25
CA PRO A 363 -50.60 17.40 36.13
C PRO A 363 -49.43 17.95 36.95
N ALA A 364 -49.54 19.22 37.27
CA ALA A 364 -48.66 20.01 38.12
C ALA A 364 -48.41 19.37 39.50
N GLN A 365 -47.14 19.30 39.90
CA GLN A 365 -46.75 19.13 41.31
C GLN A 365 -46.29 20.47 41.89
N GLU A 366 -46.98 20.87 43.02
CA GLU A 366 -46.66 22.01 43.84
C GLU A 366 -45.32 21.83 44.59
N PRO A 367 -44.69 22.95 45.02
CA PRO A 367 -43.42 22.93 45.74
C PRO A 367 -43.60 22.75 47.24
N ARG A 368 -42.67 21.99 47.82
CA ARG A 368 -42.29 22.11 49.24
C ARG A 368 -40.84 22.25 49.43
#